data_f55284428ec2af2d09829e9f79d6ece9
#
_entry.id   f55284428ec2af2d09829e9f79d6ece9
#
_cell.length_a   1.000
_cell.length_b   1.000
_cell.length_c   1.000
_cell.angle_alpha   90.00
_cell.angle_beta   90.00
_cell.angle_gamma   90.00
#
_symmetry.space_group_name_H-M   'P 1'
#
loop_
_entity.id
_entity.type
_entity.pdbx_description
1 polymer ?
#
loop_
_entity_poly.entity_id
_entity_poly.type
_entity_poly.pdbx_seq_one_letter_code
_entity_poly.pdbx_strand_id
1 'polypeptide(L)'
;ALTLPLRTRDGRYVDGLPEDAPVLVEYDSFARLLRRAIDPDPRRRFVSAEEMSAQLIGVLREVVAADTGAPKPGLSTVFTRTRSTFGVDLLVAHTDVYLDGLVHAERLTAPEIVTALPVPLVDPTDIAATVLSATVLSQPVQTLDSLRAARHDNLESDGVDLAESVELPLMEVRALLDLGDVAKAGRKIEALAERVGW
;
A
#
# COMPACT_ATOMS: atom_id res chain seq x y z
N ALA A 1 -23.57 9.72 -20.20
CA ALA A 1 -23.38 8.32 -19.85
C ALA A 1 -22.12 7.83 -20.53
N LEU A 2 -21.11 7.45 -19.74
CA LEU A 2 -19.87 6.84 -20.20
C LEU A 2 -20.19 5.42 -20.71
N THR A 3 -20.52 5.28 -22.00
CA THR A 3 -20.67 3.98 -22.64
C THR A 3 -19.38 3.65 -23.37
N LEU A 4 -18.62 2.68 -22.83
CA LEU A 4 -17.49 2.12 -23.55
C LEU A 4 -18.01 1.18 -24.65
N PRO A 5 -17.49 1.26 -25.89
CA PRO A 5 -17.87 0.39 -26.98
C PRO A 5 -17.26 -1.01 -26.79
N LEU A 6 -17.78 -1.75 -25.84
CA LEU A 6 -17.33 -3.12 -25.58
C LEU A 6 -17.89 -4.09 -26.61
N ARG A 7 -17.03 -4.89 -27.22
CA ARG A 7 -17.44 -5.94 -28.15
C ARG A 7 -17.78 -7.22 -27.39
N THR A 8 -18.92 -7.80 -27.71
CA THR A 8 -19.34 -9.09 -27.17
C THR A 8 -19.43 -10.15 -28.28
N ARG A 9 -18.96 -11.36 -27.98
CA ARG A 9 -19.19 -12.56 -28.78
C ARG A 9 -19.79 -13.60 -27.83
N ASP A 10 -20.96 -14.17 -28.23
CA ASP A 10 -21.69 -15.17 -27.44
C ASP A 10 -21.96 -14.71 -25.97
N GLY A 11 -22.27 -13.43 -25.80
CA GLY A 11 -22.50 -12.82 -24.48
C GLY A 11 -21.28 -12.62 -23.62
N ARG A 12 -20.07 -12.86 -24.13
CA ARG A 12 -18.81 -12.60 -23.43
C ARG A 12 -18.03 -11.46 -24.09
N TYR A 13 -17.36 -10.65 -23.29
CA TYR A 13 -16.44 -9.64 -23.79
C TYR A 13 -15.20 -10.30 -24.36
N VAL A 14 -14.85 -10.00 -25.62
CA VAL A 14 -13.83 -10.73 -26.38
C VAL A 14 -12.50 -10.00 -26.40
N ASP A 15 -12.50 -8.67 -26.42
CA ASP A 15 -11.32 -7.87 -26.76
C ASP A 15 -10.78 -7.01 -25.59
N GLY A 16 -11.20 -7.27 -24.35
CA GLY A 16 -10.80 -6.45 -23.22
C GLY A 16 -11.34 -5.01 -23.29
N LEU A 17 -10.61 -4.06 -22.71
CA LEU A 17 -10.95 -2.64 -22.78
C LEU A 17 -10.34 -2.01 -24.03
N PRO A 18 -11.05 -1.08 -24.71
CA PRO A 18 -10.49 -0.33 -25.82
C PRO A 18 -9.35 0.58 -25.31
N GLU A 19 -8.13 0.37 -25.81
CA GLU A 19 -6.94 1.11 -25.35
C GLU A 19 -6.97 2.60 -25.72
N ASP A 20 -7.70 2.94 -26.78
CA ASP A 20 -7.82 4.27 -27.35
C ASP A 20 -9.05 5.05 -26.86
N ALA A 21 -9.84 4.48 -25.95
CA ALA A 21 -10.99 5.19 -25.39
C ALA A 21 -10.55 6.43 -24.60
N PRO A 22 -10.97 7.66 -25.01
CA PRO A 22 -10.48 8.89 -24.40
C PRO A 22 -10.57 8.90 -22.87
N VAL A 23 -11.66 8.40 -22.31
CA VAL A 23 -11.90 8.32 -20.88
C VAL A 23 -10.91 7.38 -20.17
N LEU A 24 -10.41 6.35 -20.82
CA LEU A 24 -9.44 5.42 -20.23
C LEU A 24 -8.01 5.93 -20.37
N VAL A 25 -7.76 6.77 -21.36
CA VAL A 25 -6.49 7.49 -21.52
C VAL A 25 -6.39 8.63 -20.52
N GLU A 26 -7.48 9.39 -20.34
CA GLU A 26 -7.53 10.52 -19.43
C GLU A 26 -7.48 10.10 -17.95
N TYR A 27 -8.20 9.01 -17.59
CA TYR A 27 -8.29 8.51 -16.21
C TYR A 27 -7.65 7.11 -16.11
N ASP A 28 -6.32 7.05 -16.04
CA ASP A 28 -5.56 5.80 -15.97
C ASP A 28 -5.93 4.93 -14.76
N SER A 29 -6.21 5.54 -13.61
CA SER A 29 -6.67 4.81 -12.42
C SER A 29 -7.99 4.09 -12.68
N PHE A 30 -8.90 4.70 -13.41
CA PHE A 30 -10.16 4.08 -13.81
C PHE A 30 -9.92 2.92 -14.80
N ALA A 31 -9.01 3.10 -15.76
CA ALA A 31 -8.63 2.06 -16.70
C ALA A 31 -8.02 0.83 -15.97
N ARG A 32 -7.15 1.05 -14.99
CA ARG A 32 -6.55 -0.02 -14.17
C ARG A 32 -7.60 -0.76 -13.35
N LEU A 33 -8.53 -0.03 -12.72
CA LEU A 33 -9.63 -0.63 -11.97
C LEU A 33 -10.46 -1.55 -12.85
N LEU A 34 -10.84 -1.09 -14.06
CA LEU A 34 -11.60 -1.89 -14.98
C LEU A 34 -10.82 -3.11 -15.50
N ARG A 35 -9.53 -2.97 -15.83
CA ARG A 35 -8.68 -4.10 -16.24
C ARG A 35 -8.64 -5.18 -15.17
N ARG A 36 -8.47 -4.78 -13.91
CA ARG A 36 -8.51 -5.72 -12.79
C ARG A 36 -9.86 -6.39 -12.62
N ALA A 37 -10.96 -5.64 -12.78
CA ALA A 37 -12.32 -6.18 -12.63
C ALA A 37 -12.66 -7.24 -13.67
N ILE A 38 -12.14 -7.11 -14.90
CA ILE A 38 -12.41 -8.02 -16.02
C ILE A 38 -11.25 -8.97 -16.33
N ASP A 39 -10.23 -9.07 -15.48
CA ASP A 39 -9.08 -9.95 -15.70
C ASP A 39 -9.58 -11.38 -16.00
N PRO A 40 -9.03 -12.05 -17.04
CA PRO A 40 -9.40 -13.42 -17.38
C PRO A 40 -9.19 -14.41 -16.22
N ASP A 41 -8.13 -14.21 -15.42
CA ASP A 41 -7.87 -15.01 -14.24
C ASP A 41 -8.68 -14.49 -13.04
N PRO A 42 -9.63 -15.26 -12.48
CA PRO A 42 -10.40 -14.86 -11.32
C PRO A 42 -9.56 -14.51 -10.09
N ARG A 43 -8.37 -15.09 -9.95
CA ARG A 43 -7.46 -14.83 -8.83
C ARG A 43 -6.85 -13.43 -8.88
N ARG A 44 -6.82 -12.81 -10.06
CA ARG A 44 -6.31 -11.46 -10.28
C ARG A 44 -7.38 -10.38 -10.14
N ARG A 45 -8.65 -10.78 -10.04
CA ARG A 45 -9.77 -9.85 -9.84
C ARG A 45 -9.81 -9.34 -8.41
N PHE A 46 -10.80 -8.50 -8.13
CA PHE A 46 -11.14 -8.12 -6.77
C PHE A 46 -11.68 -9.33 -6.00
N VAL A 47 -11.24 -9.48 -4.76
CA VAL A 47 -11.64 -10.59 -3.88
C VAL A 47 -13.12 -10.48 -3.52
N SER A 48 -13.64 -9.25 -3.43
CA SER A 48 -15.04 -8.98 -3.11
C SER A 48 -15.57 -7.74 -3.82
N ALA A 49 -16.90 -7.63 -3.89
CA ALA A 49 -17.58 -6.42 -4.36
C ALA A 49 -17.28 -5.21 -3.46
N GLU A 50 -17.04 -5.44 -2.18
CA GLU A 50 -16.64 -4.41 -1.22
C GLU A 50 -15.27 -3.83 -1.53
N GLU A 51 -14.27 -4.69 -1.80
CA GLU A 51 -12.95 -4.24 -2.25
C GLU A 51 -13.05 -3.40 -3.52
N MET A 52 -13.77 -3.90 -4.53
CA MET A 52 -13.98 -3.18 -5.78
C MET A 52 -14.66 -1.82 -5.55
N SER A 53 -15.70 -1.78 -4.71
CA SER A 53 -16.42 -0.54 -4.37
C SER A 53 -15.51 0.47 -3.68
N ALA A 54 -14.69 0.03 -2.73
CA ALA A 54 -13.74 0.88 -2.03
C ALA A 54 -12.71 1.51 -2.99
N GLN A 55 -12.17 0.72 -3.90
CA GLN A 55 -11.24 1.21 -4.93
C GLN A 55 -11.95 2.16 -5.91
N LEU A 56 -13.17 1.86 -6.32
CA LEU A 56 -13.97 2.72 -7.20
C LEU A 56 -14.25 4.09 -6.56
N ILE A 57 -14.51 4.16 -5.27
CA ILE A 57 -14.67 5.42 -4.53
C ILE A 57 -13.39 6.25 -4.58
N GLY A 58 -12.21 5.61 -4.47
CA GLY A 58 -10.91 6.27 -4.61
C GLY A 58 -10.74 6.89 -5.99
N VAL A 59 -10.99 6.10 -7.04
CA VAL A 59 -10.94 6.55 -8.44
C VAL A 59 -11.94 7.70 -8.69
N LEU A 60 -13.18 7.59 -8.18
CA LEU A 60 -14.18 8.66 -8.31
C LEU A 60 -13.69 9.98 -7.72
N ARG A 61 -13.05 9.93 -6.56
CA ARG A 61 -12.48 11.15 -5.93
C ARG A 61 -11.38 11.77 -6.77
N GLU A 62 -10.52 10.94 -7.36
CA GLU A 62 -9.46 11.40 -8.26
C GLU A 62 -10.05 12.07 -9.51
N VAL A 63 -11.00 11.42 -10.18
CA VAL A 63 -11.71 11.97 -11.35
C VAL A 63 -12.38 13.30 -11.02
N VAL A 64 -13.14 13.37 -9.92
CA VAL A 64 -13.81 14.60 -9.51
C VAL A 64 -12.81 15.71 -9.13
N ALA A 65 -11.67 15.35 -8.54
CA ALA A 65 -10.62 16.32 -8.22
C ALA A 65 -9.96 16.86 -9.49
N ALA A 66 -9.71 16.01 -10.48
CA ALA A 66 -9.18 16.41 -11.79
C ALA A 66 -10.15 17.34 -12.53
N ASP A 67 -11.43 16.98 -12.58
CA ASP A 67 -12.49 17.74 -13.26
C ASP A 67 -12.75 19.12 -12.62
N THR A 68 -12.75 19.17 -11.29
CA THR A 68 -13.11 20.39 -10.54
C THR A 68 -11.90 21.25 -10.16
N GLY A 69 -10.68 20.76 -10.31
CA GLY A 69 -9.46 21.39 -9.80
C GLY A 69 -9.41 21.51 -8.27
N ALA A 70 -10.35 20.87 -7.55
CA ALA A 70 -10.47 20.96 -6.09
C ALA A 70 -10.15 19.60 -5.44
N PRO A 71 -9.25 19.55 -4.43
CA PRO A 71 -8.92 18.30 -3.74
C PRO A 71 -10.17 17.63 -3.16
N LYS A 72 -10.26 16.30 -3.29
CA LYS A 72 -11.32 15.46 -2.72
C LYS A 72 -10.72 14.44 -1.75
N PRO A 73 -10.20 14.88 -0.59
CA PRO A 73 -9.53 13.99 0.34
C PRO A 73 -10.48 12.91 0.87
N GLY A 74 -9.91 11.77 1.21
CA GLY A 74 -10.64 10.67 1.81
C GLY A 74 -9.68 9.69 2.46
N LEU A 75 -10.21 8.90 3.40
CA LEU A 75 -9.43 7.83 4.02
C LEU A 75 -9.18 6.73 2.99
N SER A 76 -7.96 6.21 2.96
CA SER A 76 -7.64 5.02 2.21
C SER A 76 -8.25 3.79 2.91
N THR A 77 -8.69 2.82 2.12
CA THR A 77 -9.09 1.49 2.62
C THR A 77 -7.94 0.48 2.58
N VAL A 78 -6.81 0.86 1.97
CA VAL A 78 -5.63 0.00 1.78
C VAL A 78 -4.43 0.47 2.62
N PHE A 79 -4.39 1.77 2.94
CA PHE A 79 -3.29 2.37 3.69
C PHE A 79 -3.76 2.99 5.00
N THR A 80 -2.88 2.99 5.99
CA THR A 80 -3.08 3.75 7.24
C THR A 80 -3.08 5.25 6.95
N ARG A 81 -3.44 6.05 7.96
CA ARG A 81 -3.13 7.49 7.94
C ARG A 81 -1.61 7.68 8.00
N THR A 82 -1.15 8.85 7.57
CA THR A 82 0.24 9.28 7.78
C THR A 82 0.60 9.13 9.27
N ARG A 83 1.75 8.52 9.55
CA ARG A 83 2.19 8.19 10.91
C ARG A 83 2.75 9.37 11.67
N SER A 84 3.30 10.35 10.96
CA SER A 84 3.81 11.60 11.52
C SER A 84 3.23 12.79 10.76
N THR A 85 3.16 13.93 11.43
CA THR A 85 2.89 15.21 10.80
C THR A 85 4.12 15.61 10.01
N PHE A 86 4.13 15.25 8.73
CA PHE A 86 5.21 15.57 7.83
C PHE A 86 5.46 17.08 7.81
N GLY A 87 6.69 17.48 8.11
CA GLY A 87 7.11 18.87 8.03
C GLY A 87 6.95 19.69 9.32
N VAL A 88 6.37 19.18 10.42
CA VAL A 88 6.33 19.95 11.67
C VAL A 88 7.72 20.06 12.28
N ASP A 89 8.50 18.99 12.27
CA ASP A 89 9.89 19.01 12.75
C ASP A 89 10.78 19.87 11.83
N LEU A 90 10.51 19.87 10.53
CA LEU A 90 11.13 20.77 9.56
C LEU A 90 10.75 22.23 9.83
N LEU A 91 9.50 22.53 10.17
CA LEU A 91 9.09 23.89 10.54
C LEU A 91 9.76 24.36 11.84
N VAL A 92 9.94 23.48 12.83
CA VAL A 92 10.65 23.79 14.07
C VAL A 92 12.14 23.96 13.83
N ALA A 93 12.77 23.08 13.05
CA ALA A 93 14.18 23.24 12.65
C ALA A 93 14.42 24.50 11.80
N HIS A 94 13.43 24.90 10.98
CA HIS A 94 13.52 26.12 10.16
C HIS A 94 13.37 27.43 10.95
N THR A 95 12.85 27.42 12.17
CA THR A 95 12.83 28.65 12.99
C THR A 95 14.21 29.10 13.42
N ASP A 96 15.18 28.21 13.56
CA ASP A 96 16.57 28.57 13.88
C ASP A 96 17.35 29.10 12.66
N VAL A 97 16.91 28.78 11.45
CA VAL A 97 17.54 29.21 10.17
C VAL A 97 17.33 30.69 9.86
N TYR A 98 16.29 31.32 10.41
CA TYR A 98 16.05 32.76 10.24
C TYR A 98 17.00 33.67 11.05
N LEU A 99 17.80 33.09 11.95
CA LEU A 99 18.72 33.84 12.80
C LEU A 99 19.98 34.32 12.06
N ASP A 100 20.40 33.61 10.99
CA ASP A 100 21.58 33.97 10.18
C ASP A 100 21.25 34.55 8.80
N GLY A 101 19.97 34.65 8.45
CA GLY A 101 19.51 35.18 7.16
C GLY A 101 19.76 34.27 5.94
N LEU A 102 20.21 33.04 6.16
CA LEU A 102 20.47 32.07 5.09
C LEU A 102 19.36 30.99 5.07
N VAL A 103 18.74 30.79 3.91
CA VAL A 103 17.77 29.71 3.72
C VAL A 103 18.53 28.40 3.47
N HIS A 104 18.73 27.61 4.49
CA HIS A 104 19.25 26.26 4.35
C HIS A 104 18.08 25.33 3.97
N ALA A 105 17.98 24.95 2.71
CA ALA A 105 17.06 23.92 2.27
C ALA A 105 17.63 22.54 2.71
N GLU A 106 17.30 22.11 3.93
CA GLU A 106 17.60 20.75 4.33
C GLU A 106 16.82 19.79 3.41
N ARG A 107 17.57 18.88 2.77
CA ARG A 107 16.97 17.82 1.98
C ARG A 107 16.48 16.74 2.93
N LEU A 108 15.22 16.36 2.78
CA LEU A 108 14.65 15.22 3.47
C LEU A 108 15.51 13.98 3.22
N THR A 109 15.84 13.28 4.29
CA THR A 109 16.54 12.00 4.20
C THR A 109 15.56 10.86 3.87
N ALA A 110 16.05 9.80 3.25
CA ALA A 110 15.21 8.65 2.92
C ALA A 110 14.51 8.04 4.17
N PRO A 111 15.15 7.89 5.34
CA PRO A 111 14.48 7.44 6.56
C PRO A 111 13.32 8.34 7.00
N GLU A 112 13.48 9.66 6.95
CA GLU A 112 12.41 10.62 7.31
C GLU A 112 11.21 10.48 6.37
N ILE A 113 11.45 10.32 5.08
CA ILE A 113 10.38 10.09 4.10
C ILE A 113 9.65 8.78 4.42
N VAL A 114 10.39 7.68 4.61
CA VAL A 114 9.80 6.35 4.86
C VAL A 114 8.95 6.34 6.13
N THR A 115 9.41 6.99 7.21
CA THR A 115 8.65 7.04 8.48
C THR A 115 7.39 7.90 8.39
N ALA A 116 7.34 8.85 7.47
CA ALA A 116 6.17 9.70 7.25
C ALA A 116 5.11 9.06 6.34
N LEU A 117 5.51 8.16 5.44
CA LEU A 117 4.59 7.55 4.48
C LEU A 117 3.50 6.70 5.18
N PRO A 118 2.27 6.69 4.63
CA PRO A 118 1.24 5.74 5.02
C PRO A 118 1.73 4.30 4.79
N VAL A 119 1.31 3.40 5.64
CA VAL A 119 1.67 1.99 5.58
C VAL A 119 0.48 1.19 5.08
N PRO A 120 0.68 0.16 4.24
CA PRO A 120 -0.37 -0.76 3.88
C PRO A 120 -1.01 -1.38 5.13
N LEU A 121 -2.33 -1.51 5.11
CA LEU A 121 -3.06 -2.28 6.11
C LEU A 121 -2.76 -3.76 5.90
N VAL A 122 -2.74 -4.52 6.98
CA VAL A 122 -2.57 -5.98 6.93
C VAL A 122 -3.75 -6.60 6.20
N ASP A 123 -3.49 -7.49 5.26
CA ASP A 123 -4.54 -8.26 4.59
C ASP A 123 -5.24 -9.16 5.62
N PRO A 124 -6.55 -8.98 5.87
CA PRO A 124 -7.28 -9.79 6.83
C PRO A 124 -7.39 -11.27 6.43
N THR A 125 -7.10 -11.60 5.18
CA THR A 125 -7.08 -12.98 4.66
C THR A 125 -5.73 -13.67 4.81
N ASP A 126 -4.67 -12.94 5.17
CA ASP A 126 -3.36 -13.51 5.45
C ASP A 126 -3.40 -14.40 6.69
N ILE A 127 -2.73 -15.54 6.64
CA ILE A 127 -2.71 -16.52 7.73
C ILE A 127 -2.12 -15.98 9.03
N ALA A 128 -1.27 -14.95 8.95
CA ALA A 128 -0.70 -14.27 10.11
C ALA A 128 -1.52 -13.05 10.58
N ALA A 129 -2.66 -12.74 9.95
CA ALA A 129 -3.43 -11.52 10.23
C ALA A 129 -3.78 -11.37 11.72
N THR A 130 -4.16 -12.46 12.39
CA THR A 130 -4.49 -12.46 13.83
C THR A 130 -3.28 -12.09 14.70
N VAL A 131 -2.12 -12.66 14.39
CA VAL A 131 -0.85 -12.37 15.11
C VAL A 131 -0.43 -10.93 14.87
N LEU A 132 -0.53 -10.47 13.62
CA LEU A 132 -0.12 -9.13 13.22
C LEU A 132 -1.03 -8.04 13.78
N SER A 133 -2.32 -8.31 13.97
CA SER A 133 -3.25 -7.35 14.57
C SER A 133 -2.84 -6.91 15.98
N ALA A 134 -2.19 -7.79 16.73
CA ALA A 134 -1.68 -7.50 18.07
C ALA A 134 -0.41 -6.62 18.06
N THR A 135 0.31 -6.55 16.95
CA THR A 135 1.60 -5.84 16.84
C THR A 135 1.51 -4.43 16.26
N VAL A 136 0.35 -4.03 15.76
CA VAL A 136 0.14 -2.75 15.01
C VAL A 136 0.56 -1.51 15.80
N LEU A 137 0.47 -1.52 17.13
CA LEU A 137 0.81 -0.39 18.00
C LEU A 137 2.13 -0.57 18.74
N SER A 138 2.89 -1.63 18.44
CA SER A 138 4.13 -1.94 19.14
C SER A 138 5.30 -1.11 18.61
N GLN A 139 6.30 -0.88 19.48
CA GLN A 139 7.58 -0.29 19.08
C GLN A 139 8.30 -1.22 18.09
N PRO A 140 9.09 -0.70 17.13
CA PRO A 140 9.72 -1.54 16.08
C PRO A 140 10.54 -2.71 16.62
N VAL A 141 11.29 -2.50 17.73
CA VAL A 141 12.05 -3.57 18.39
C VAL A 141 11.12 -4.65 18.94
N GLN A 142 10.08 -4.24 19.66
CA GLN A 142 9.09 -5.18 20.22
C GLN A 142 8.35 -5.94 19.12
N THR A 143 8.05 -5.27 18.01
CA THR A 143 7.46 -5.92 16.83
C THR A 143 8.37 -7.04 16.33
N LEU A 144 9.67 -6.78 16.12
CA LEU A 144 10.61 -7.81 15.66
C LEU A 144 10.72 -8.98 16.64
N ASP A 145 10.73 -8.71 17.94
CA ASP A 145 10.81 -9.75 18.96
C ASP A 145 9.53 -10.59 19.02
N SER A 146 8.37 -9.95 18.94
CA SER A 146 7.06 -10.64 18.86
C SER A 146 6.94 -11.52 17.62
N LEU A 147 7.41 -11.03 16.46
CA LEU A 147 7.39 -11.81 15.22
C LEU A 147 8.34 -13.01 15.27
N ARG A 148 9.50 -12.88 15.94
CA ARG A 148 10.42 -14.00 16.18
C ARG A 148 9.81 -15.04 17.10
N ALA A 149 9.20 -14.60 18.22
CA ALA A 149 8.51 -15.47 19.16
C ALA A 149 7.38 -16.24 18.46
N ALA A 150 6.52 -15.54 17.70
CA ALA A 150 5.42 -16.18 16.98
C ALA A 150 5.91 -17.23 15.97
N ARG A 151 7.03 -17.02 15.28
CA ARG A 151 7.63 -18.03 14.41
C ARG A 151 8.18 -19.21 15.18
N HIS A 152 8.80 -19.00 16.34
CA HIS A 152 9.33 -20.06 17.18
C HIS A 152 8.21 -20.95 17.72
N ASP A 153 7.18 -20.33 18.27
CA ASP A 153 6.00 -21.03 18.80
C ASP A 153 5.26 -21.80 17.70
N ASN A 154 5.24 -21.29 16.47
CA ASN A 154 4.62 -21.96 15.33
C ASN A 154 5.40 -23.21 14.89
N LEU A 155 6.74 -23.18 14.97
CA LEU A 155 7.59 -24.35 14.67
C LEU A 155 7.40 -25.49 15.67
N GLU A 156 6.95 -25.20 16.90
CA GLU A 156 6.69 -26.17 17.95
C GLU A 156 5.23 -26.67 17.96
N SER A 157 4.35 -26.00 17.23
CA SER A 157 2.91 -26.30 17.19
C SER A 157 2.53 -26.90 15.84
N ASP A 158 1.67 -27.90 15.85
CA ASP A 158 1.06 -28.53 14.66
C ASP A 158 0.01 -27.60 14.00
N GLY A 159 0.29 -26.30 14.01
CA GLY A 159 -0.62 -25.22 13.61
C GLY A 159 -0.47 -24.78 12.15
N VAL A 160 -1.05 -23.64 11.85
CA VAL A 160 -0.99 -22.98 10.53
C VAL A 160 0.45 -22.58 10.24
N ASP A 161 0.99 -22.95 9.08
CA ASP A 161 2.37 -22.63 8.69
C ASP A 161 2.52 -21.13 8.37
N LEU A 162 3.01 -20.36 9.34
CA LEU A 162 3.27 -18.93 9.19
C LEU A 162 4.34 -18.61 8.12
N ALA A 163 5.07 -19.61 7.60
CA ALA A 163 6.03 -19.42 6.53
C ALA A 163 5.33 -19.04 5.20
N GLU A 164 4.06 -19.40 5.03
CA GLU A 164 3.27 -19.01 3.85
C GLU A 164 2.78 -17.56 3.90
N SER A 165 2.79 -16.92 5.06
CA SER A 165 2.38 -15.52 5.19
C SER A 165 3.23 -14.58 4.33
N VAL A 166 2.58 -13.64 3.67
CA VAL A 166 3.20 -12.52 2.95
C VAL A 166 3.32 -11.30 3.85
N GLU A 167 2.33 -11.08 4.69
CA GLU A 167 2.25 -9.91 5.58
C GLU A 167 3.29 -9.94 6.69
N LEU A 168 3.65 -11.12 7.20
CA LEU A 168 4.61 -11.25 8.29
C LEU A 168 6.03 -10.77 7.89
N PRO A 169 6.63 -11.20 6.75
CA PRO A 169 7.88 -10.60 6.26
C PRO A 169 7.75 -9.12 5.93
N LEU A 170 6.62 -8.64 5.42
CA LEU A 170 6.40 -7.21 5.16
C LEU A 170 6.42 -6.39 6.45
N MET A 171 5.81 -6.89 7.53
CA MET A 171 5.87 -6.24 8.84
C MET A 171 7.30 -6.21 9.40
N GLU A 172 8.11 -7.26 9.20
CA GLU A 172 9.53 -7.25 9.56
C GLU A 172 10.32 -6.22 8.76
N VAL A 173 10.11 -6.15 7.44
CA VAL A 173 10.74 -5.14 6.57
C VAL A 173 10.43 -3.73 7.09
N ARG A 174 9.18 -3.47 7.40
CA ARG A 174 8.75 -2.19 7.95
C ARG A 174 9.45 -1.85 9.28
N ALA A 175 9.47 -2.79 10.23
CA ALA A 175 10.13 -2.57 11.51
C ALA A 175 11.64 -2.31 11.36
N LEU A 176 12.29 -2.98 10.41
CA LEU A 176 13.70 -2.74 10.08
C LEU A 176 13.93 -1.35 9.48
N LEU A 177 13.04 -0.90 8.58
CA LEU A 177 13.09 0.46 8.03
C LEU A 177 12.89 1.52 9.11
N ASP A 178 11.95 1.32 10.02
CA ASP A 178 11.72 2.21 11.16
C ASP A 178 12.94 2.28 12.12
N LEU A 179 13.77 1.24 12.16
CA LEU A 179 15.04 1.18 12.88
C LEU A 179 16.24 1.70 12.06
N GLY A 180 16.05 2.06 10.82
CA GLY A 180 17.12 2.51 9.91
C GLY A 180 17.98 1.38 9.32
N ASP A 181 17.66 0.10 9.55
CA ASP A 181 18.40 -1.04 8.97
C ASP A 181 17.94 -1.34 7.54
N VAL A 182 18.21 -0.38 6.65
CA VAL A 182 17.79 -0.42 5.22
C VAL A 182 18.38 -1.64 4.50
N ALA A 183 19.64 -1.99 4.82
CA ALA A 183 20.32 -3.11 4.14
C ALA A 183 19.64 -4.46 4.44
N LYS A 184 19.20 -4.65 5.67
CA LYS A 184 18.52 -5.89 6.09
C LYS A 184 17.09 -5.93 5.57
N ALA A 185 16.40 -4.78 5.58
CA ALA A 185 15.09 -4.62 4.98
C ALA A 185 15.12 -4.96 3.48
N GLY A 186 16.11 -4.44 2.72
CA GLY A 186 16.30 -4.73 1.29
C GLY A 186 16.41 -6.23 1.01
N ARG A 187 17.33 -6.92 1.69
CA ARG A 187 17.48 -8.38 1.51
C ARG A 187 16.20 -9.17 1.79
N LYS A 188 15.40 -8.73 2.78
CA LYS A 188 14.14 -9.41 3.10
C LYS A 188 13.06 -9.18 2.06
N ILE A 189 12.96 -7.97 1.52
CA ILE A 189 11.97 -7.67 0.47
C ILE A 189 12.33 -8.37 -0.85
N GLU A 190 13.62 -8.46 -1.21
CA GLU A 190 14.09 -9.21 -2.37
C GLU A 190 13.72 -10.70 -2.26
N ALA A 191 14.01 -11.33 -1.11
CA ALA A 191 13.65 -12.73 -0.87
C ALA A 191 12.13 -12.95 -0.90
N LEU A 192 11.34 -11.99 -0.42
CA LEU A 192 9.89 -12.06 -0.50
C LEU A 192 9.40 -11.93 -1.94
N ALA A 193 9.94 -10.98 -2.71
CA ALA A 193 9.59 -10.75 -4.11
C ALA A 193 9.86 -12.00 -4.96
N GLU A 194 11.00 -12.67 -4.77
CA GLU A 194 11.31 -13.94 -5.43
C GLU A 194 10.29 -15.05 -5.09
N ARG A 195 9.89 -15.14 -3.80
CA ARG A 195 8.94 -16.15 -3.34
C ARG A 195 7.53 -15.94 -3.94
N VAL A 196 7.10 -14.70 -4.03
CA VAL A 196 5.74 -14.34 -4.51
C VAL A 196 5.68 -14.21 -6.03
N GLY A 197 6.85 -14.07 -6.70
CA GLY A 197 6.93 -13.94 -8.15
C GLY A 197 6.60 -12.53 -8.64
N TRP A 198 7.03 -11.51 -7.88
CA TRP A 198 6.87 -10.10 -8.25
C TRP A 198 7.98 -9.64 -9.20
#